data_cebde83e992c18d0e3a5287670927aef
#
_entry.id   cebde83e992c18d0e3a5287670927aef
#
_cell.length_a   1.000
_cell.length_b   1.000
_cell.length_c   1.000
_cell.angle_alpha   90.00
_cell.angle_beta   90.00
_cell.angle_gamma   90.00
#
_symmetry.space_group_name_H-M   'P 1'
#
loop_
_entity.id
_entity.type
_entity.pdbx_description
1 polymer ?
#
loop_
_entity_poly.entity_id
_entity_poly.type
_entity_poly.pdbx_seq_one_letter_code
_entity_poly.pdbx_strand_id
1 'polypeptide(L)'
;ITGDPGDNNINFFFDGAISVLQPYIDSGKLVAQSGQYEKMTVATEGWATDKAQARFETILGTYYADQPLHAVLASNDSTAMGVINALDSTYSNDVWPVVTGQDCDIANMPHIINGKQAMSVFKDTRTLASKVVEMVDAIMKGAEPPINDTETYNNDVKVVPSFLCEPVAGTVDNYKELLVDSGYYTAEQLGI
;
A
#
# COMPACT_ATOMS: atom_id res chain seq x y z
N ILE A 1 -4.73 -8.19 -2.94
CA ILE A 1 -5.26 -7.18 -3.87
C ILE A 1 -4.14 -6.20 -4.18
N THR A 2 -3.76 -6.07 -5.45
CA THR A 2 -2.78 -5.07 -5.89
C THR A 2 -3.39 -4.15 -6.96
N GLY A 3 -2.58 -3.28 -7.58
CA GLY A 3 -3.07 -2.20 -8.41
C GLY A 3 -3.13 -2.47 -9.90
N ASP A 4 -3.02 -1.42 -10.70
CA ASP A 4 -3.18 -1.46 -12.14
C ASP A 4 -2.08 -2.30 -12.81
N PRO A 5 -2.43 -3.28 -13.65
CA PRO A 5 -1.44 -4.12 -14.33
C PRO A 5 -0.56 -3.37 -15.32
N GLY A 6 -0.96 -2.19 -15.78
CA GLY A 6 -0.16 -1.30 -16.63
C GLY A 6 0.78 -0.35 -15.86
N ASP A 7 0.66 -0.28 -14.54
CA ASP A 7 1.51 0.57 -13.69
C ASP A 7 2.72 -0.22 -13.18
N ASN A 8 3.93 0.30 -13.44
CA ASN A 8 5.16 -0.35 -12.98
C ASN A 8 5.27 -0.48 -11.45
N ASN A 9 4.59 0.36 -10.69
CA ASN A 9 4.57 0.29 -9.22
C ASN A 9 4.01 -1.04 -8.70
N ILE A 10 3.09 -1.68 -9.45
CA ILE A 10 2.56 -3.00 -9.07
C ILE A 10 3.68 -4.05 -8.92
N ASN A 11 4.75 -3.95 -9.75
CA ASN A 11 5.87 -4.87 -9.68
C ASN A 11 6.62 -4.72 -8.36
N PHE A 12 6.97 -3.50 -7.99
CA PHE A 12 7.71 -3.24 -6.76
C PHE A 12 6.89 -3.60 -5.51
N PHE A 13 5.62 -3.24 -5.47
CA PHE A 13 4.77 -3.49 -4.30
C PHE A 13 4.47 -4.98 -4.15
N PHE A 14 4.13 -5.66 -5.24
CA PHE A 14 3.86 -7.10 -5.20
C PHE A 14 5.13 -7.89 -4.87
N ASP A 15 6.22 -7.65 -5.61
CA ASP A 15 7.46 -8.42 -5.46
C ASP A 15 8.07 -8.18 -4.06
N GLY A 16 8.02 -6.93 -3.56
CA GLY A 16 8.44 -6.62 -2.19
C GLY A 16 7.63 -7.36 -1.13
N ALA A 17 6.31 -7.39 -1.26
CA ALA A 17 5.44 -8.12 -0.35
C ALA A 17 5.70 -9.64 -0.40
N ILE A 18 5.74 -10.22 -1.61
CA ILE A 18 5.97 -11.65 -1.80
C ILE A 18 7.35 -12.07 -1.31
N SER A 19 8.39 -11.24 -1.46
CA SER A 19 9.72 -11.56 -0.93
C SER A 19 9.72 -11.87 0.58
N VAL A 20 8.82 -11.23 1.32
CA VAL A 20 8.65 -11.47 2.76
C VAL A 20 7.67 -12.62 3.04
N LEU A 21 6.58 -12.73 2.25
CA LEU A 21 5.49 -13.67 2.54
C LEU A 21 5.73 -15.06 1.97
N GLN A 22 6.52 -15.21 0.91
CA GLN A 22 6.73 -16.47 0.20
C GLN A 22 7.15 -17.64 1.11
N PRO A 23 8.09 -17.48 2.06
CA PRO A 23 8.46 -18.59 2.95
C PRO A 23 7.29 -19.08 3.83
N TYR A 24 6.37 -18.20 4.19
CA TYR A 24 5.19 -18.55 4.97
C TYR A 24 4.11 -19.21 4.11
N ILE A 25 4.00 -18.83 2.84
CA ILE A 25 3.12 -19.47 1.85
C ILE A 25 3.64 -20.89 1.56
N ASP A 26 4.92 -21.03 1.27
CA ASP A 26 5.56 -22.33 0.95
C ASP A 26 5.46 -23.32 2.12
N SER A 27 5.54 -22.83 3.35
CA SER A 27 5.38 -23.67 4.55
C SER A 27 3.92 -23.99 4.88
N GLY A 28 2.94 -23.43 4.16
CA GLY A 28 1.52 -23.56 4.45
C GLY A 28 1.03 -22.79 5.70
N LYS A 29 1.87 -21.93 6.27
CA LYS A 29 1.49 -21.07 7.41
C LYS A 29 0.56 -19.94 6.98
N LEU A 30 0.73 -19.42 5.76
CA LEU A 30 -0.18 -18.49 5.11
C LEU A 30 -0.85 -19.17 3.91
N VAL A 31 -2.17 -19.15 3.90
CA VAL A 31 -2.97 -19.78 2.85
C VAL A 31 -4.01 -18.78 2.34
N ALA A 32 -3.93 -18.44 1.05
CA ALA A 32 -5.03 -17.81 0.37
C ALA A 32 -6.00 -18.88 -0.10
N GLN A 33 -7.20 -18.96 0.48
CA GLN A 33 -8.19 -20.00 0.16
C GLN A 33 -8.58 -20.00 -1.33
N SER A 34 -8.47 -18.86 -2.00
CA SER A 34 -8.70 -18.73 -3.44
C SER A 34 -7.58 -19.32 -4.31
N GLY A 35 -6.42 -19.64 -3.75
CA GLY A 35 -5.23 -20.05 -4.51
C GLY A 35 -4.65 -18.95 -5.42
N GLN A 36 -5.09 -17.71 -5.27
CA GLN A 36 -4.66 -16.60 -6.14
C GLN A 36 -3.41 -15.94 -5.56
N TYR A 37 -2.25 -16.31 -6.10
CA TYR A 37 -0.94 -15.79 -5.68
C TYR A 37 -0.21 -15.03 -6.80
N GLU A 38 -0.71 -15.12 -8.04
CA GLU A 38 -0.04 -14.50 -9.18
C GLU A 38 -0.38 -13.03 -9.31
N LYS A 39 0.63 -12.18 -9.56
CA LYS A 39 0.53 -10.71 -9.65
C LYS A 39 -0.65 -10.27 -10.54
N MET A 40 -0.71 -10.77 -11.76
CA MET A 40 -1.76 -10.40 -12.71
C MET A 40 -3.15 -10.88 -12.28
N THR A 41 -3.21 -11.98 -11.55
CA THR A 41 -4.47 -12.50 -11.01
C THR A 41 -5.01 -11.65 -9.87
N VAL A 42 -4.16 -11.01 -9.08
CA VAL A 42 -4.56 -10.15 -7.96
C VAL A 42 -4.56 -8.66 -8.29
N ALA A 43 -4.33 -8.30 -9.56
CA ALA A 43 -4.33 -6.93 -10.05
C ALA A 43 -5.74 -6.30 -10.06
N THR A 44 -5.78 -4.97 -9.93
CA THR A 44 -7.00 -4.15 -9.94
C THR A 44 -6.82 -3.00 -10.92
N GLU A 45 -7.48 -3.06 -12.06
CA GLU A 45 -7.38 -2.06 -13.12
C GLU A 45 -7.71 -0.66 -12.60
N GLY A 46 -6.84 0.30 -12.92
CA GLY A 46 -6.98 1.70 -12.54
C GLY A 46 -6.82 1.96 -11.04
N TRP A 47 -6.34 0.99 -10.23
CA TRP A 47 -6.34 1.09 -8.75
C TRP A 47 -7.73 1.38 -8.18
N ALA A 48 -8.79 1.04 -8.93
CA ALA A 48 -10.15 1.50 -8.69
C ALA A 48 -10.79 0.82 -7.48
N THR A 49 -11.31 1.63 -6.56
CA THR A 49 -11.97 1.20 -5.32
C THR A 49 -13.17 0.28 -5.59
N ASP A 50 -14.02 0.63 -6.56
CA ASP A 50 -15.20 -0.14 -6.93
C ASP A 50 -14.85 -1.51 -7.51
N LYS A 51 -13.78 -1.60 -8.32
CA LYS A 51 -13.28 -2.86 -8.86
C LYS A 51 -12.67 -3.74 -7.76
N ALA A 52 -11.92 -3.15 -6.85
CA ALA A 52 -11.39 -3.85 -5.67
C ALA A 52 -12.54 -4.39 -4.81
N GLN A 53 -13.57 -3.59 -4.56
CA GLN A 53 -14.75 -3.98 -3.80
C GLN A 53 -15.48 -5.16 -4.45
N ALA A 54 -15.91 -5.03 -5.71
CA ALA A 54 -16.66 -6.06 -6.41
C ALA A 54 -15.90 -7.40 -6.48
N ARG A 55 -14.59 -7.33 -6.74
CA ARG A 55 -13.74 -8.50 -6.71
C ARG A 55 -13.67 -9.12 -5.32
N PHE A 56 -13.50 -8.30 -4.29
CA PHE A 56 -13.33 -8.81 -2.93
C PHE A 56 -14.64 -9.36 -2.36
N GLU A 57 -15.79 -8.80 -2.69
CA GLU A 57 -17.12 -9.39 -2.40
C GLU A 57 -17.23 -10.82 -2.98
N THR A 58 -16.78 -11.00 -4.22
CA THR A 58 -16.74 -12.33 -4.85
C THR A 58 -15.82 -13.30 -4.10
N ILE A 59 -14.64 -12.84 -3.67
CA ILE A 59 -13.69 -13.64 -2.90
C ILE A 59 -14.28 -14.02 -1.54
N LEU A 60 -14.90 -13.09 -0.83
CA LEU A 60 -15.54 -13.33 0.46
C LEU A 60 -16.66 -14.37 0.32
N GLY A 61 -17.57 -14.17 -0.60
CA GLY A 61 -18.70 -15.09 -0.79
C GLY A 61 -18.30 -16.48 -1.25
N THR A 62 -17.20 -16.61 -2.00
CA THR A 62 -16.78 -17.91 -2.55
C THR A 62 -15.90 -18.69 -1.59
N TYR A 63 -15.00 -18.04 -0.87
CA TYR A 63 -13.93 -18.71 -0.13
C TYR A 63 -13.94 -18.46 1.38
N TYR A 64 -14.67 -17.44 1.83
CA TYR A 64 -14.66 -17.02 3.25
C TYR A 64 -16.06 -16.90 3.84
N ALA A 65 -17.09 -17.47 3.20
CA ALA A 65 -18.45 -17.47 3.73
C ALA A 65 -18.53 -18.17 5.11
N ASP A 66 -17.84 -19.32 5.25
CA ASP A 66 -17.81 -20.15 6.45
C ASP A 66 -16.39 -20.26 7.05
N GLN A 67 -15.45 -19.45 6.59
CA GLN A 67 -14.05 -19.48 7.02
C GLN A 67 -13.60 -18.10 7.50
N PRO A 68 -12.81 -18.00 8.58
CA PRO A 68 -12.26 -16.73 9.00
C PRO A 68 -11.22 -16.21 8.00
N LEU A 69 -11.30 -14.92 7.70
CA LEU A 69 -10.26 -14.18 6.99
C LEU A 69 -9.38 -13.46 8.02
N HIS A 70 -8.08 -13.71 8.02
CA HIS A 70 -7.17 -13.15 9.02
C HIS A 70 -6.47 -11.89 8.57
N ALA A 71 -6.14 -11.77 7.28
CA ALA A 71 -5.46 -10.61 6.76
C ALA A 71 -5.76 -10.39 5.27
N VAL A 72 -5.68 -9.13 4.84
CA VAL A 72 -5.72 -8.71 3.44
C VAL A 72 -4.55 -7.77 3.19
N LEU A 73 -3.67 -8.19 2.29
CA LEU A 73 -2.66 -7.31 1.74
C LEU A 73 -3.30 -6.50 0.61
N ALA A 74 -3.56 -5.22 0.85
CA ALA A 74 -3.92 -4.24 -0.17
C ALA A 74 -2.72 -3.33 -0.42
N SER A 75 -2.38 -3.12 -1.69
CA SER A 75 -1.14 -2.42 -2.08
C SER A 75 -1.23 -0.90 -1.96
N ASN A 76 -2.44 -0.34 -1.87
CA ASN A 76 -2.66 1.08 -1.61
C ASN A 76 -4.01 1.33 -0.93
N ASP A 77 -4.26 2.57 -0.53
CA ASP A 77 -5.45 2.95 0.21
C ASP A 77 -6.73 2.90 -0.63
N SER A 78 -6.68 3.21 -1.94
CA SER A 78 -7.87 3.09 -2.81
C SER A 78 -8.36 1.64 -2.88
N THR A 79 -7.46 0.68 -3.03
CA THR A 79 -7.82 -0.74 -3.04
C THR A 79 -8.19 -1.26 -1.65
N ALA A 80 -7.54 -0.75 -0.58
CA ALA A 80 -7.92 -1.03 0.81
C ALA A 80 -9.33 -0.53 1.13
N MET A 81 -9.72 0.64 0.63
CA MET A 81 -11.09 1.16 0.75
C MET A 81 -12.10 0.20 0.14
N GLY A 82 -11.82 -0.32 -1.07
CA GLY A 82 -12.69 -1.31 -1.72
C GLY A 82 -12.80 -2.60 -0.90
N VAL A 83 -11.70 -3.07 -0.33
CA VAL A 83 -11.68 -4.22 0.59
C VAL A 83 -12.54 -3.96 1.82
N ILE A 84 -12.39 -2.80 2.46
CA ILE A 84 -13.14 -2.44 3.67
C ILE A 84 -14.65 -2.33 3.36
N ASN A 85 -15.02 -1.72 2.23
CA ASN A 85 -16.42 -1.65 1.80
C ASN A 85 -17.02 -3.04 1.60
N ALA A 86 -16.29 -3.96 0.98
CA ALA A 86 -16.72 -5.35 0.82
C ALA A 86 -16.86 -6.08 2.16
N LEU A 87 -15.93 -5.88 3.09
CA LEU A 87 -16.00 -6.43 4.44
C LEU A 87 -17.23 -5.88 5.19
N ASP A 88 -17.47 -4.58 5.14
CA ASP A 88 -18.62 -3.95 5.80
C ASP A 88 -19.96 -4.46 5.25
N SER A 89 -20.02 -4.78 3.96
CA SER A 89 -21.26 -5.19 3.29
C SER A 89 -21.56 -6.68 3.38
N THR A 90 -20.53 -7.55 3.42
CA THR A 90 -20.71 -8.99 3.21
C THR A 90 -20.02 -9.90 4.22
N TYR A 91 -19.07 -9.40 5.02
CA TYR A 91 -18.32 -10.23 5.96
C TYR A 91 -19.03 -10.29 7.31
N SER A 92 -19.43 -11.50 7.71
CA SER A 92 -20.23 -11.75 8.93
C SER A 92 -19.45 -12.40 10.09
N ASN A 93 -18.14 -12.54 9.97
CA ASN A 93 -17.32 -13.13 11.03
C ASN A 93 -17.03 -12.09 12.12
N ASP A 94 -16.96 -12.54 13.38
CA ASP A 94 -16.73 -11.69 14.55
C ASP A 94 -15.32 -11.06 14.60
N VAL A 95 -14.36 -11.65 13.87
CA VAL A 95 -12.96 -11.19 13.86
C VAL A 95 -12.71 -10.39 12.59
N TRP A 96 -12.46 -9.09 12.74
CA TRP A 96 -12.05 -8.22 11.63
C TRP A 96 -10.62 -8.54 11.17
N PRO A 97 -10.38 -8.72 9.85
CA PRO A 97 -9.05 -9.04 9.35
C PRO A 97 -8.09 -7.84 9.43
N VAL A 98 -6.79 -8.13 9.51
CA VAL A 98 -5.75 -7.10 9.32
C VAL A 98 -5.77 -6.63 7.88
N VAL A 99 -6.04 -5.35 7.63
CA VAL A 99 -6.03 -4.74 6.29
C VAL A 99 -4.85 -3.78 6.19
N THR A 100 -4.02 -3.93 5.16
CA THR A 100 -2.93 -3.00 4.88
C THR A 100 -3.33 -1.97 3.83
N GLY A 101 -2.51 -0.92 3.66
CA GLY A 101 -2.67 0.08 2.61
C GLY A 101 -1.37 0.83 2.38
N GLN A 102 -1.41 1.85 1.54
CA GLN A 102 -0.32 2.77 1.23
C GLN A 102 -0.90 4.10 0.76
N ASP A 103 -0.20 5.18 1.00
CA ASP A 103 -0.38 6.58 0.64
C ASP A 103 -0.92 7.44 1.78
N CYS A 104 -1.46 6.86 2.85
CA CYS A 104 -2.11 7.58 3.94
C CYS A 104 -3.15 8.58 3.42
N ASP A 105 -3.99 8.12 2.48
CA ASP A 105 -5.03 8.95 1.88
C ASP A 105 -6.01 9.44 2.93
N ILE A 106 -6.35 10.72 2.84
CA ILE A 106 -7.23 11.38 3.81
C ILE A 106 -8.57 10.64 3.97
N ALA A 107 -9.08 10.03 2.88
CA ALA A 107 -10.32 9.27 2.89
C ALA A 107 -10.22 7.96 3.69
N ASN A 108 -9.01 7.39 3.80
CA ASN A 108 -8.75 6.15 4.54
C ASN A 108 -8.38 6.38 5.99
N MET A 109 -7.98 7.59 6.38
CA MET A 109 -7.56 7.87 7.75
C MET A 109 -8.60 7.52 8.81
N PRO A 110 -9.93 7.74 8.60
CA PRO A 110 -10.93 7.26 9.54
C PRO A 110 -10.88 5.75 9.77
N HIS A 111 -10.52 4.95 8.77
CA HIS A 111 -10.41 3.49 8.89
C HIS A 111 -9.18 3.07 9.70
N ILE A 112 -8.07 3.81 9.60
CA ILE A 112 -6.90 3.59 10.47
C ILE A 112 -7.23 3.97 11.90
N ILE A 113 -7.87 5.13 12.12
CA ILE A 113 -8.22 5.65 13.44
C ILE A 113 -9.19 4.73 14.18
N ASN A 114 -10.15 4.12 13.47
CA ASN A 114 -11.14 3.21 14.06
C ASN A 114 -10.74 1.72 14.02
N GLY A 115 -9.53 1.40 13.53
CA GLY A 115 -8.97 0.06 13.53
C GLY A 115 -9.44 -0.88 12.40
N LYS A 116 -10.21 -0.38 11.42
CA LYS A 116 -10.61 -1.16 10.24
C LYS A 116 -9.46 -1.39 9.26
N GLN A 117 -8.52 -0.45 9.19
CA GLN A 117 -7.26 -0.57 8.46
C GLN A 117 -6.11 -0.52 9.46
N ALA A 118 -5.25 -1.52 9.46
CA ALA A 118 -4.20 -1.65 10.46
C ALA A 118 -3.04 -0.67 10.23
N MET A 119 -2.74 -0.39 8.97
CA MET A 119 -1.66 0.51 8.59
C MET A 119 -1.82 1.02 7.16
N SER A 120 -1.16 2.14 6.88
CA SER A 120 -0.91 2.64 5.53
C SER A 120 0.54 3.11 5.43
N VAL A 121 1.22 2.76 4.34
CA VAL A 121 2.60 3.21 4.11
C VAL A 121 2.59 4.68 3.70
N PHE A 122 3.15 5.53 4.54
CA PHE A 122 3.30 6.96 4.28
C PHE A 122 4.58 7.24 3.49
N LYS A 123 4.45 8.00 2.44
CA LYS A 123 5.55 8.57 1.65
C LYS A 123 5.36 10.07 1.64
N ASP A 124 6.16 10.81 2.41
CA ASP A 124 6.03 12.27 2.49
C ASP A 124 6.33 12.92 1.13
N THR A 125 5.29 13.34 0.43
CA THR A 125 5.39 13.97 -0.89
C THR A 125 6.14 15.31 -0.86
N ARG A 126 6.19 15.99 0.30
CA ARG A 126 6.97 17.22 0.50
C ARG A 126 8.48 16.91 0.49
N THR A 127 8.87 15.80 1.15
CA THR A 127 10.26 15.33 1.13
C THR A 127 10.66 14.89 -0.28
N LEU A 128 9.80 14.15 -0.97
CA LEU A 128 10.02 13.75 -2.36
C LEU A 128 10.21 14.97 -3.27
N ALA A 129 9.28 15.93 -3.20
CA ALA A 129 9.36 17.15 -4.02
C ALA A 129 10.62 17.98 -3.72
N SER A 130 10.94 18.17 -2.45
CA SER A 130 12.14 18.88 -2.02
C SER A 130 13.41 18.22 -2.56
N LYS A 131 13.48 16.88 -2.50
CA LYS A 131 14.63 16.12 -2.99
C LYS A 131 14.77 16.22 -4.52
N VAL A 132 13.66 16.16 -5.26
CA VAL A 132 13.67 16.35 -6.71
C VAL A 132 14.23 17.75 -7.07
N VAL A 133 13.77 18.81 -6.38
CA VAL A 133 14.28 20.17 -6.62
C VAL A 133 15.77 20.27 -6.34
N GLU A 134 16.25 19.68 -5.22
CA GLU A 134 17.67 19.65 -4.87
C GLU A 134 18.51 18.94 -5.95
N MET A 135 18.05 17.78 -6.44
CA MET A 135 18.73 17.03 -7.49
C MET A 135 18.80 17.81 -8.80
N VAL A 136 17.68 18.43 -9.22
CA VAL A 136 17.62 19.26 -10.43
C VAL A 136 18.54 20.47 -10.32
N ASP A 137 18.53 21.16 -9.18
CA ASP A 137 19.40 22.33 -8.94
C ASP A 137 20.90 21.95 -9.02
N ALA A 138 21.28 20.82 -8.42
CA ALA A 138 22.65 20.31 -8.51
C ALA A 138 23.05 20.05 -9.97
N ILE A 139 22.22 19.34 -10.73
CA ILE A 139 22.48 19.06 -12.16
C ILE A 139 22.60 20.36 -12.97
N MET A 140 21.70 21.31 -12.75
CA MET A 140 21.72 22.60 -13.46
C MET A 140 22.99 23.43 -13.18
N LYS A 141 23.58 23.24 -11.99
CA LYS A 141 24.85 23.89 -11.60
C LYS A 141 26.08 23.09 -12.00
N GLY A 142 25.93 21.95 -12.65
CA GLY A 142 27.02 21.03 -12.99
C GLY A 142 27.66 20.35 -11.79
N ALA A 143 26.92 20.25 -10.68
CA ALA A 143 27.31 19.54 -9.47
C ALA A 143 26.71 18.12 -9.45
N GLU A 144 27.29 17.25 -8.61
CA GLU A 144 26.76 15.91 -8.40
C GLU A 144 25.44 15.98 -7.62
N PRO A 145 24.33 15.36 -8.10
CA PRO A 145 23.10 15.29 -7.36
C PRO A 145 23.24 14.34 -6.16
N PRO A 146 22.50 14.55 -5.07
CA PRO A 146 22.47 13.62 -3.97
C PRO A 146 21.91 12.24 -4.40
N ILE A 147 22.63 11.18 -4.05
CA ILE A 147 22.31 9.79 -4.41
C ILE A 147 22.56 8.93 -3.17
N ASN A 148 21.67 7.97 -2.89
CA ASN A 148 21.86 6.97 -1.84
C ASN A 148 21.65 5.53 -2.32
N ASP A 149 21.30 5.34 -3.60
CA ASP A 149 21.15 4.03 -4.23
C ASP A 149 21.76 4.01 -5.62
N THR A 150 22.61 3.01 -5.90
CA THR A 150 23.26 2.78 -7.18
C THR A 150 23.10 1.34 -7.69
N GLU A 151 22.19 0.56 -7.11
CA GLU A 151 22.07 -0.87 -7.37
C GLU A 151 20.65 -1.31 -7.70
N THR A 152 19.62 -0.67 -7.14
CA THR A 152 18.25 -1.19 -7.13
C THR A 152 17.52 -1.00 -8.46
N TYR A 153 17.66 0.15 -9.12
CA TYR A 153 16.82 0.50 -10.26
C TYR A 153 17.55 0.39 -11.59
N ASN A 154 17.29 -0.71 -12.31
CA ASN A 154 17.78 -0.93 -13.66
C ASN A 154 16.64 -0.65 -14.66
N ASN A 155 16.90 0.20 -15.66
CA ASN A 155 15.97 0.54 -16.74
C ASN A 155 16.24 -0.20 -18.05
N ASP A 156 16.91 -1.36 -17.99
CA ASP A 156 17.36 -2.20 -19.10
C ASP A 156 18.45 -1.58 -19.99
N VAL A 157 18.88 -0.35 -19.70
CA VAL A 157 20.02 0.33 -20.33
C VAL A 157 21.16 0.49 -19.34
N LYS A 158 20.84 0.85 -18.12
CA LYS A 158 21.79 1.01 -17.01
C LYS A 158 21.07 0.95 -15.66
N VAL A 159 21.84 0.73 -14.61
CA VAL A 159 21.39 1.05 -13.25
C VAL A 159 21.30 2.56 -13.12
N VAL A 160 20.12 3.06 -12.72
CA VAL A 160 19.85 4.49 -12.56
C VAL A 160 20.19 4.91 -11.14
N PRO A 161 21.23 5.72 -10.92
CA PRO A 161 21.52 6.25 -9.59
C PRO A 161 20.31 7.03 -9.05
N SER A 162 19.88 6.72 -7.85
CA SER A 162 18.61 7.20 -7.30
C SER A 162 18.80 7.75 -5.88
N PHE A 163 17.90 8.64 -5.48
CA PHE A 163 17.71 9.00 -4.08
C PHE A 163 16.39 8.41 -3.60
N LEU A 164 16.47 7.43 -2.71
CA LEU A 164 15.31 6.76 -2.13
C LEU A 164 14.94 7.44 -0.83
N CYS A 165 13.72 7.98 -0.77
CA CYS A 165 13.15 8.52 0.46
C CYS A 165 12.54 7.39 1.28
N GLU A 166 12.79 7.40 2.60
CA GLU A 166 12.34 6.38 3.53
C GLU A 166 10.81 6.40 3.68
N PRO A 167 10.11 5.31 3.40
CA PRO A 167 8.69 5.20 3.72
C PRO A 167 8.48 4.86 5.20
N VAL A 168 7.36 5.28 5.77
CA VAL A 168 7.01 5.02 7.18
C VAL A 168 5.64 4.35 7.26
N ALA A 169 5.49 3.31 8.08
CA ALA A 169 4.19 2.72 8.35
C ALA A 169 3.38 3.66 9.28
N GLY A 170 2.32 4.25 8.73
CA GLY A 170 1.33 5.02 9.49
C GLY A 170 0.30 4.07 10.11
N THR A 171 0.12 4.13 11.42
CA THR A 171 -0.78 3.28 12.20
C THR A 171 -1.60 4.12 13.17
N VAL A 172 -2.55 3.51 13.88
CA VAL A 172 -3.32 4.19 14.92
C VAL A 172 -2.42 4.77 16.03
N ASP A 173 -1.23 4.20 16.25
CA ASP A 173 -0.34 4.63 17.32
C ASP A 173 0.50 5.86 16.97
N ASN A 174 0.80 6.08 15.68
CA ASN A 174 1.73 7.12 15.25
C ASN A 174 1.16 8.13 14.24
N TYR A 175 -0.07 7.96 13.75
CA TYR A 175 -0.61 8.84 12.69
C TYR A 175 -0.65 10.32 13.10
N LYS A 176 -0.84 10.63 14.38
CA LYS A 176 -0.85 12.02 14.86
C LYS A 176 0.51 12.68 14.67
N GLU A 177 1.57 12.04 15.17
CA GLU A 177 2.94 12.52 15.00
C GLU A 177 3.31 12.60 13.52
N LEU A 178 3.01 11.52 12.78
CA LEU A 178 3.40 11.37 11.39
C LEU A 178 2.70 12.34 10.44
N LEU A 179 1.42 12.61 10.64
CA LEU A 179 0.60 13.36 9.70
C LEU A 179 0.12 14.71 10.22
N VAL A 180 -0.20 14.83 11.52
CA VAL A 180 -0.77 16.07 12.08
C VAL A 180 0.34 16.97 12.62
N ASP A 181 1.17 16.48 13.53
CA ASP A 181 2.24 17.26 14.15
C ASP A 181 3.30 17.66 13.13
N SER A 182 3.53 16.83 12.10
CA SER A 182 4.37 17.15 10.96
C SER A 182 3.78 18.23 10.03
N GLY A 183 2.49 18.57 10.18
CA GLY A 183 1.78 19.52 9.33
C GLY A 183 1.46 19.00 7.92
N TYR A 184 1.42 17.67 7.71
CA TYR A 184 1.00 17.08 6.44
C TYR A 184 -0.53 17.20 6.25
N TYR A 185 -1.29 16.87 7.28
CA TYR A 185 -2.73 17.13 7.39
C TYR A 185 -3.03 17.97 8.61
N THR A 186 -4.17 18.64 8.62
CA THR A 186 -4.71 19.27 9.83
C THR A 186 -5.58 18.27 10.61
N ALA A 187 -5.71 18.45 11.91
CA ALA A 187 -6.64 17.68 12.73
C ALA A 187 -8.09 17.75 12.19
N GLU A 188 -8.52 18.94 11.75
CA GLU A 188 -9.84 19.15 11.14
C GLU A 188 -10.04 18.29 9.87
N GLN A 189 -9.02 18.20 9.01
CA GLN A 189 -9.08 17.37 7.80
C GLN A 189 -9.25 15.88 8.13
N LEU A 190 -8.70 15.42 9.25
CA LEU A 190 -8.83 14.04 9.72
C LEU A 190 -10.08 13.81 10.58
N GLY A 191 -10.84 14.86 10.90
CA GLY A 191 -12.05 14.78 11.73
C GLY A 191 -11.78 14.51 13.22
N ILE A 192 -10.63 14.96 13.74
CA ILE A 192 -10.16 14.77 15.13
C ILE A 192 -9.87 16.09 15.84
#